data_c04640cf7306373894f87bc558f9fe68
#
_entry.id   c04640cf7306373894f87bc558f9fe68
#
_cell.length_a   1.000
_cell.length_b   1.000
_cell.length_c   1.000
_cell.angle_alpha   90.00
_cell.angle_beta   90.00
_cell.angle_gamma   90.00
#
_symmetry.space_group_name_H-M   'P 1'
#
loop_
_entity.id
_entity.type
_entity.pdbx_description
1 polymer ?
#
loop_
_entity_poly.entity_id
_entity_poly.type
_entity_poly.pdbx_seq_one_letter_code
_entity_poly.pdbx_strand_id
1 'polypeptide(L)'
;MYKRQALSDLEVSNEEESSFIWNIKYEHDSGHLTVATTRPETLLGDMAVAVNPNDKRYKKLIGKTVKLPLTDREIPVIADDYVDMSFGTGCLKVTPAHDFNDFEIGKRHKLEFLNILNKDGTLNENAPKRYQNLKMLEARKIIIEDLDQANLLAGREKHKLAIPRGERTGEILEPYLTEQWYLKTKNLAQEASKLVRNGKVQFVPKNWEKTFFNWMKDIED
;
A
#
# COMPACT_ATOMS: atom_id res chain seq x y z
N MET A 1 -23.26 6.32 15.03
CA MET A 1 -22.35 7.34 14.42
C MET A 1 -20.98 7.11 15.04
N TYR A 2 -20.16 6.28 14.41
CA TYR A 2 -18.84 6.02 14.91
C TYR A 2 -17.89 7.10 14.45
N LYS A 3 -17.06 7.47 15.39
CA LYS A 3 -16.10 8.54 15.34
C LYS A 3 -15.23 8.36 14.10
N ARG A 4 -15.02 9.40 13.36
CA ARG A 4 -14.04 9.49 12.26
C ARG A 4 -12.63 9.40 12.84
N GLN A 5 -12.23 8.21 13.28
CA GLN A 5 -10.90 7.92 13.83
C GLN A 5 -10.26 6.81 13.02
N ALA A 6 -8.94 6.77 13.00
CA ALA A 6 -8.20 5.64 12.47
C ALA A 6 -8.53 4.38 13.29
N LEU A 7 -8.59 3.24 12.62
CA LEU A 7 -8.68 1.95 13.29
C LEU A 7 -7.30 1.54 13.78
N SER A 8 -7.23 0.97 14.97
CA SER A 8 -6.01 0.33 15.45
C SER A 8 -5.90 -1.09 14.88
N ASP A 9 -4.69 -1.63 14.85
CA ASP A 9 -4.44 -3.00 14.39
C ASP A 9 -5.24 -4.05 15.18
N LEU A 10 -5.56 -3.76 16.44
CA LEU A 10 -6.41 -4.61 17.30
C LEU A 10 -7.88 -4.67 16.86
N GLU A 11 -8.32 -3.74 16.04
CA GLU A 11 -9.69 -3.66 15.52
C GLU A 11 -9.80 -4.23 14.10
N VAL A 12 -8.71 -4.83 13.59
CA VAL A 12 -8.63 -5.41 12.24
C VAL A 12 -8.51 -6.93 12.34
N SER A 13 -9.44 -7.64 11.72
CA SER A 13 -9.36 -9.08 11.49
C SER A 13 -8.91 -9.36 10.06
N ASN A 14 -7.97 -10.30 9.88
CA ASN A 14 -7.56 -10.75 8.56
C ASN A 14 -8.25 -12.07 8.23
N GLU A 15 -9.06 -12.10 7.18
CA GLU A 15 -9.78 -13.28 6.73
C GLU A 15 -9.18 -13.81 5.43
N GLU A 16 -8.83 -15.12 5.40
CA GLU A 16 -8.36 -15.74 4.17
C GLU A 16 -9.54 -15.96 3.21
N GLU A 17 -9.44 -15.34 2.03
CA GLU A 17 -10.40 -15.51 0.97
C GLU A 17 -9.74 -16.01 -0.33
N SER A 18 -10.50 -16.79 -1.09
CA SER A 18 -10.10 -17.18 -2.45
C SER A 18 -10.35 -16.03 -3.40
N SER A 19 -9.30 -15.59 -4.06
CA SER A 19 -9.33 -14.49 -5.02
C SER A 19 -8.49 -14.85 -6.24
N PHE A 20 -8.07 -13.84 -6.98
CA PHE A 20 -7.20 -13.99 -8.14
C PHE A 20 -6.05 -12.99 -8.07
N ILE A 21 -4.94 -13.36 -8.71
CA ILE A 21 -3.92 -12.42 -9.18
C ILE A 21 -4.22 -12.18 -10.66
N TRP A 22 -4.32 -10.91 -11.04
CA TRP A 22 -4.49 -10.48 -12.43
C TRP A 22 -3.16 -10.01 -12.99
N ASN A 23 -2.81 -10.52 -14.16
CA ASN A 23 -1.63 -10.11 -14.90
C ASN A 23 -2.02 -9.04 -15.92
N ILE A 24 -1.54 -7.82 -15.73
CA ILE A 24 -1.93 -6.63 -16.50
C ILE A 24 -0.72 -6.11 -17.27
N LYS A 25 -0.93 -5.78 -18.56
CA LYS A 25 0.10 -5.24 -19.45
C LYS A 25 0.16 -3.71 -19.32
N TYR A 26 1.34 -3.21 -19.03
CA TYR A 26 1.67 -1.78 -19.07
C TYR A 26 2.54 -1.54 -20.29
N GLU A 27 2.00 -0.87 -21.29
CA GLU A 27 2.64 -0.70 -22.59
C GLU A 27 3.78 0.32 -22.54
N HIS A 28 4.78 0.11 -23.39
CA HIS A 28 5.88 1.05 -23.65
C HIS A 28 6.32 0.95 -25.11
N ASP A 29 7.18 1.83 -25.60
CA ASP A 29 7.57 1.94 -27.01
C ASP A 29 8.01 0.64 -27.70
N SER A 30 8.56 -0.31 -26.95
CA SER A 30 9.11 -1.56 -27.49
C SER A 30 8.40 -2.84 -27.02
N GLY A 31 7.21 -2.71 -26.42
CA GLY A 31 6.44 -3.84 -25.93
C GLY A 31 5.60 -3.52 -24.71
N HIS A 32 5.62 -4.39 -23.70
CA HIS A 32 4.90 -4.18 -22.45
C HIS A 32 5.63 -4.80 -21.27
N LEU A 33 5.44 -4.24 -20.08
CA LEU A 33 5.68 -4.87 -18.80
C LEU A 33 4.40 -5.58 -18.35
N THR A 34 4.52 -6.75 -17.74
CA THR A 34 3.37 -7.41 -17.12
C THR A 34 3.48 -7.26 -15.60
N VAL A 35 2.46 -6.69 -14.99
CA VAL A 35 2.34 -6.51 -13.55
C VAL A 35 1.31 -7.48 -13.01
N ALA A 36 1.65 -8.19 -11.93
CA ALA A 36 0.74 -9.09 -11.21
C ALA A 36 0.12 -8.35 -10.00
N THR A 37 -1.19 -8.32 -9.91
CA THR A 37 -1.88 -7.62 -8.79
C THR A 37 -3.13 -8.38 -8.32
N THR A 38 -3.38 -8.33 -7.02
CA THR A 38 -4.63 -8.80 -6.41
C THR A 38 -5.71 -7.70 -6.36
N ARG A 39 -5.31 -6.44 -6.62
CA ARG A 39 -6.17 -5.24 -6.51
C ARG A 39 -6.14 -4.41 -7.80
N PRO A 40 -6.72 -4.90 -8.90
CA PRO A 40 -6.71 -4.17 -10.17
C PRO A 40 -7.40 -2.81 -10.10
N GLU A 41 -8.36 -2.62 -9.19
CA GLU A 41 -9.06 -1.35 -9.01
C GLU A 41 -8.16 -0.20 -8.55
N THR A 42 -7.06 -0.50 -7.85
CA THR A 42 -6.14 0.56 -7.39
C THR A 42 -5.16 1.01 -8.47
N LEU A 43 -5.09 0.32 -9.62
CA LEU A 43 -4.19 0.68 -10.71
C LEU A 43 -4.37 2.15 -11.17
N LEU A 44 -5.59 2.68 -11.07
CA LEU A 44 -5.88 4.06 -11.45
C LEU A 44 -5.09 5.10 -10.64
N GLY A 45 -4.60 4.70 -9.46
CA GLY A 45 -3.75 5.51 -8.58
C GLY A 45 -2.26 5.18 -8.65
N ASP A 46 -1.83 4.33 -9.60
CA ASP A 46 -0.42 3.97 -9.71
C ASP A 46 0.44 5.18 -10.10
N MET A 47 1.61 5.27 -9.49
CA MET A 47 2.57 6.34 -9.69
C MET A 47 3.90 5.86 -10.26
N ALA A 48 4.17 4.56 -10.22
CA ALA A 48 5.34 3.93 -10.83
C ALA A 48 5.13 2.43 -11.02
N VAL A 49 5.98 1.81 -11.81
CA VAL A 49 6.23 0.36 -11.79
C VAL A 49 7.64 0.15 -11.24
N ALA A 50 7.75 -0.60 -10.14
CA ALA A 50 9.04 -0.93 -9.54
C ALA A 50 9.53 -2.28 -10.06
N VAL A 51 10.86 -2.38 -10.30
CA VAL A 51 11.57 -3.59 -10.67
C VAL A 51 12.84 -3.71 -9.84
N ASN A 52 13.31 -4.93 -9.62
CA ASN A 52 14.58 -5.11 -8.92
C ASN A 52 15.76 -4.64 -9.78
N PRO A 53 16.71 -3.83 -9.26
CA PRO A 53 17.87 -3.32 -10.01
C PRO A 53 18.76 -4.44 -10.57
N ASN A 54 18.74 -5.62 -9.95
CA ASN A 54 19.51 -6.78 -10.37
C ASN A 54 18.79 -7.66 -11.41
N ASP A 55 17.52 -7.36 -11.70
CA ASP A 55 16.76 -8.12 -12.69
C ASP A 55 17.13 -7.74 -14.12
N LYS A 56 17.84 -8.66 -14.78
CA LYS A 56 18.32 -8.45 -16.16
C LYS A 56 17.17 -8.26 -17.18
N ARG A 57 15.97 -8.78 -16.89
CA ARG A 57 14.81 -8.67 -17.78
C ARG A 57 14.39 -7.23 -17.97
N TYR A 58 14.47 -6.43 -16.92
CA TYR A 58 13.90 -5.08 -16.87
C TYR A 58 14.95 -3.96 -16.77
N LYS A 59 16.23 -4.29 -16.65
CA LYS A 59 17.33 -3.32 -16.48
C LYS A 59 17.33 -2.19 -17.50
N LYS A 60 16.94 -2.46 -18.76
CA LYS A 60 16.88 -1.48 -19.85
C LYS A 60 15.69 -0.54 -19.78
N LEU A 61 14.71 -0.84 -18.93
CA LEU A 61 13.47 -0.09 -18.78
C LEU A 61 13.52 0.86 -17.57
N ILE A 62 14.46 0.66 -16.65
CA ILE A 62 14.66 1.55 -15.51
C ILE A 62 14.92 2.97 -16.00
N GLY A 63 14.14 3.94 -15.48
CA GLY A 63 14.18 5.34 -15.87
C GLY A 63 13.39 5.69 -17.13
N LYS A 64 12.74 4.71 -17.78
CA LYS A 64 11.77 4.95 -18.86
C LYS A 64 10.36 5.04 -18.30
N THR A 65 9.40 5.40 -19.17
CA THR A 65 7.97 5.45 -18.84
C THR A 65 7.21 4.28 -19.44
N VAL A 66 6.10 3.94 -18.81
CA VAL A 66 5.08 3.02 -19.32
C VAL A 66 3.72 3.69 -19.26
N LYS A 67 2.83 3.35 -20.18
CA LYS A 67 1.45 3.83 -20.17
C LYS A 67 0.68 3.15 -19.05
N LEU A 68 0.02 3.96 -18.23
CA LEU A 68 -0.87 3.44 -17.20
C LEU A 68 -2.17 2.97 -17.88
N PRO A 69 -2.53 1.68 -17.75
CA PRO A 69 -3.73 1.15 -18.39
C PRO A 69 -5.00 1.93 -18.06
N LEU A 70 -5.89 2.06 -19.04
CA LEU A 70 -7.19 2.73 -18.92
C LEU A 70 -7.13 4.22 -18.59
N THR A 71 -5.96 4.84 -18.73
CA THR A 71 -5.75 6.28 -18.49
C THR A 71 -4.87 6.88 -19.60
N ASP A 72 -4.76 8.23 -19.61
CA ASP A 72 -3.85 8.95 -20.50
C ASP A 72 -2.50 9.26 -19.82
N ARG A 73 -2.22 8.65 -18.66
CA ARG A 73 -1.00 8.92 -17.88
C ARG A 73 0.13 7.96 -18.27
N GLU A 74 1.33 8.50 -18.22
CA GLU A 74 2.57 7.72 -18.22
C GLU A 74 3.21 7.75 -16.84
N ILE A 75 3.72 6.62 -16.40
CA ILE A 75 4.36 6.46 -15.10
C ILE A 75 5.77 5.89 -15.27
N PRO A 76 6.74 6.28 -14.41
CA PRO A 76 8.12 5.82 -14.53
C PRO A 76 8.28 4.36 -14.10
N VAL A 77 9.28 3.71 -14.70
CA VAL A 77 9.83 2.44 -14.21
C VAL A 77 10.99 2.77 -13.26
N ILE A 78 10.87 2.40 -12.01
CA ILE A 78 11.86 2.67 -10.95
C ILE A 78 12.57 1.38 -10.52
N ALA A 79 13.78 1.54 -9.97
CA ALA A 79 14.53 0.42 -9.40
C ALA A 79 14.38 0.42 -7.88
N ASP A 80 13.88 -0.68 -7.30
CA ASP A 80 13.76 -0.82 -5.84
C ASP A 80 14.07 -2.25 -5.42
N ASP A 81 14.97 -2.40 -4.43
CA ASP A 81 15.40 -3.71 -3.91
C ASP A 81 14.27 -4.46 -3.17
N TYR A 82 13.19 -3.79 -2.82
CA TYR A 82 11.99 -4.40 -2.24
C TYR A 82 11.35 -5.43 -3.17
N VAL A 83 11.51 -5.27 -4.48
CA VAL A 83 10.88 -6.16 -5.48
C VAL A 83 11.57 -7.52 -5.51
N ASP A 84 10.82 -8.57 -5.20
CA ASP A 84 11.29 -9.96 -5.35
C ASP A 84 11.21 -10.38 -6.82
N MET A 85 12.38 -10.69 -7.41
CA MET A 85 12.50 -11.13 -8.80
C MET A 85 11.82 -12.47 -9.09
N SER A 86 11.58 -13.28 -8.08
CA SER A 86 10.98 -14.62 -8.17
C SER A 86 9.48 -14.64 -7.96
N PHE A 87 8.91 -13.56 -7.42
CA PHE A 87 7.49 -13.47 -7.15
C PHE A 87 6.72 -12.87 -8.34
N GLY A 88 5.68 -13.58 -8.78
CA GLY A 88 4.85 -13.17 -9.91
C GLY A 88 5.66 -12.88 -11.16
N THR A 89 5.54 -11.68 -11.70
CA THR A 89 6.28 -11.24 -12.89
C THR A 89 7.64 -10.59 -12.59
N GLY A 90 7.95 -10.31 -11.33
CA GLY A 90 9.09 -9.49 -10.92
C GLY A 90 8.90 -7.99 -11.17
N CYS A 91 7.67 -7.57 -11.49
CA CYS A 91 7.26 -6.18 -11.60
C CYS A 91 6.19 -5.88 -10.57
N LEU A 92 6.35 -4.81 -9.81
CA LEU A 92 5.42 -4.35 -8.80
C LEU A 92 4.83 -3.01 -9.23
N LYS A 93 3.49 -2.90 -9.29
CA LYS A 93 2.85 -1.59 -9.39
C LYS A 93 3.00 -0.86 -8.05
N VAL A 94 3.20 0.44 -8.09
CA VAL A 94 3.38 1.26 -6.89
C VAL A 94 2.24 2.26 -6.79
N THR A 95 1.36 2.05 -5.81
CA THR A 95 0.20 2.90 -5.51
C THR A 95 0.33 3.50 -4.11
N PRO A 96 1.13 4.55 -3.94
CA PRO A 96 1.55 5.03 -2.62
C PRO A 96 0.41 5.47 -1.69
N ALA A 97 -0.73 5.85 -2.25
CA ALA A 97 -1.89 6.29 -1.48
C ALA A 97 -2.77 5.14 -0.95
N HIS A 98 -2.58 3.90 -1.44
CA HIS A 98 -3.50 2.79 -1.20
C HIS A 98 -2.84 1.48 -0.76
N ASP A 99 -1.54 1.51 -0.44
CA ASP A 99 -0.79 0.38 0.11
C ASP A 99 0.34 0.89 1.00
N PHE A 100 0.54 0.24 2.15
CA PHE A 100 1.54 0.64 3.14
C PHE A 100 2.98 0.45 2.65
N ASN A 101 3.26 -0.63 1.93
CA ASN A 101 4.58 -0.89 1.39
C ASN A 101 4.88 0.07 0.23
N ASP A 102 3.89 0.30 -0.63
CA ASP A 102 3.99 1.25 -1.74
C ASP A 102 4.15 2.69 -1.24
N PHE A 103 3.57 3.03 -0.07
CA PHE A 103 3.79 4.32 0.59
C PHE A 103 5.26 4.54 0.92
N GLU A 104 5.94 3.54 1.50
CA GLU A 104 7.37 3.64 1.81
C GLU A 104 8.24 3.68 0.55
N ILE A 105 7.88 2.93 -0.50
CA ILE A 105 8.53 3.03 -1.82
C ILE A 105 8.34 4.45 -2.38
N GLY A 106 7.11 4.96 -2.34
CA GLY A 106 6.78 6.31 -2.79
C GLY A 106 7.61 7.39 -2.11
N LYS A 107 7.80 7.29 -0.79
CA LYS A 107 8.66 8.21 -0.02
C LYS A 107 10.14 8.13 -0.46
N ARG A 108 10.69 6.92 -0.61
CA ARG A 108 12.09 6.73 -1.04
C ARG A 108 12.35 7.33 -2.42
N HIS A 109 11.41 7.14 -3.33
CA HIS A 109 11.52 7.60 -4.73
C HIS A 109 10.92 8.98 -4.97
N LYS A 110 10.40 9.65 -3.94
CA LYS A 110 9.75 10.97 -4.03
C LYS A 110 8.62 11.01 -5.06
N LEU A 111 7.84 9.94 -5.12
CA LEU A 111 6.66 9.87 -5.97
C LEU A 111 5.54 10.73 -5.39
N GLU A 112 4.63 11.18 -6.24
CA GLU A 112 3.38 11.78 -5.78
C GLU A 112 2.45 10.73 -5.14
N PHE A 113 1.54 11.19 -4.28
CA PHE A 113 0.57 10.35 -3.61
C PHE A 113 -0.83 10.67 -4.14
N LEU A 114 -1.26 9.95 -5.16
CA LEU A 114 -2.56 10.16 -5.79
C LEU A 114 -3.62 9.33 -5.08
N ASN A 115 -4.40 9.97 -4.21
CA ASN A 115 -5.56 9.33 -3.59
C ASN A 115 -6.73 9.29 -4.58
N ILE A 116 -7.23 8.09 -4.89
CA ILE A 116 -8.37 7.86 -5.80
C ILE A 116 -9.66 7.53 -5.06
N LEU A 117 -9.67 7.59 -3.72
CA LEU A 117 -10.84 7.25 -2.91
C LEU A 117 -11.47 8.48 -2.24
N ASN A 118 -12.77 8.46 -2.16
CA ASN A 118 -13.56 9.27 -1.25
C ASN A 118 -13.56 8.64 0.16
N LYS A 119 -13.97 9.40 1.17
CA LYS A 119 -14.07 8.92 2.56
C LYS A 119 -15.11 7.81 2.79
N ASP A 120 -15.99 7.60 1.85
CA ASP A 120 -17.01 6.54 1.86
C ASP A 120 -16.57 5.27 1.09
N GLY A 121 -15.33 5.25 0.58
CA GLY A 121 -14.75 4.13 -0.16
C GLY A 121 -15.17 4.03 -1.61
N THR A 122 -15.80 5.08 -2.15
CA THR A 122 -16.06 5.20 -3.60
C THR A 122 -14.87 5.85 -4.31
N LEU A 123 -14.72 5.62 -5.61
CA LEU A 123 -13.71 6.30 -6.42
C LEU A 123 -14.04 7.79 -6.59
N ASN A 124 -13.03 8.64 -6.42
CA ASN A 124 -13.16 10.09 -6.49
C ASN A 124 -12.88 10.66 -7.90
N GLU A 125 -12.79 12.00 -8.00
CA GLU A 125 -12.53 12.74 -9.23
C GLU A 125 -11.16 12.50 -9.86
N ASN A 126 -10.20 11.92 -9.13
CA ASN A 126 -8.88 11.57 -9.66
C ASN A 126 -8.92 10.28 -10.50
N ALA A 127 -9.97 9.49 -10.37
CA ALA A 127 -10.23 8.38 -11.29
C ALA A 127 -10.87 8.87 -12.60
N PRO A 128 -10.67 8.15 -13.73
CA PRO A 128 -11.38 8.45 -14.97
C PRO A 128 -12.91 8.47 -14.75
N LYS A 129 -13.60 9.37 -15.45
CA LYS A 129 -15.05 9.62 -15.28
C LYS A 129 -15.91 8.36 -15.27
N ARG A 130 -15.54 7.36 -16.06
CA ARG A 130 -16.22 6.05 -16.15
C ARG A 130 -16.30 5.31 -14.82
N TYR A 131 -15.31 5.50 -13.93
CA TYR A 131 -15.18 4.76 -12.68
C TYR A 131 -15.54 5.60 -11.44
N GLN A 132 -15.73 6.90 -11.59
CA GLN A 132 -16.08 7.80 -10.47
C GLN A 132 -17.38 7.38 -9.78
N ASN A 133 -17.42 7.56 -8.46
CA ASN A 133 -18.53 7.22 -7.57
C ASN A 133 -18.89 5.72 -7.47
N LEU A 134 -18.11 4.84 -8.10
CA LEU A 134 -18.26 3.40 -7.93
C LEU A 134 -17.57 2.94 -6.64
N LYS A 135 -18.16 1.96 -5.97
CA LYS A 135 -17.49 1.24 -4.87
C LYS A 135 -16.34 0.39 -5.43
N MET A 136 -15.29 0.18 -4.63
CA MET A 136 -14.07 -0.50 -5.05
C MET A 136 -14.33 -1.86 -5.74
N LEU A 137 -15.19 -2.71 -5.18
CA LEU A 137 -15.50 -4.03 -5.76
C LEU A 137 -16.33 -3.94 -7.05
N GLU A 138 -17.15 -2.91 -7.21
CA GLU A 138 -17.87 -2.63 -8.47
C GLU A 138 -16.90 -2.13 -9.54
N ALA A 139 -16.05 -1.18 -9.17
CA ALA A 139 -15.00 -0.67 -10.05
C ALA A 139 -14.06 -1.78 -10.51
N ARG A 140 -13.65 -2.70 -9.63
CA ARG A 140 -12.83 -3.87 -9.97
C ARG A 140 -13.41 -4.67 -11.14
N LYS A 141 -14.71 -4.97 -11.09
CA LYS A 141 -15.38 -5.75 -12.15
C LYS A 141 -15.30 -5.03 -13.50
N ILE A 142 -15.67 -3.75 -13.52
CA ILE A 142 -15.67 -2.94 -14.75
C ILE A 142 -14.24 -2.75 -15.27
N ILE A 143 -13.27 -2.49 -14.41
CA ILE A 143 -11.86 -2.34 -14.78
C ILE A 143 -11.31 -3.63 -15.41
N ILE A 144 -11.64 -4.80 -14.86
CA ILE A 144 -11.21 -6.09 -15.43
C ILE A 144 -11.84 -6.29 -16.81
N GLU A 145 -13.12 -5.98 -16.98
CA GLU A 145 -13.80 -6.06 -18.28
C GLU A 145 -13.18 -5.10 -19.30
N ASP A 146 -12.90 -3.87 -18.91
CA ASP A 146 -12.28 -2.87 -19.79
C ASP A 146 -10.83 -3.24 -20.17
N LEU A 147 -10.06 -3.81 -19.22
CA LEU A 147 -8.72 -4.33 -19.50
C LEU A 147 -8.74 -5.49 -20.49
N ASP A 148 -9.72 -6.38 -20.36
CA ASP A 148 -9.89 -7.51 -21.29
C ASP A 148 -10.28 -7.02 -22.68
N GLN A 149 -11.24 -6.13 -22.81
CA GLN A 149 -11.65 -5.51 -24.07
C GLN A 149 -10.50 -4.75 -24.75
N ALA A 150 -9.62 -4.12 -23.97
CA ALA A 150 -8.44 -3.43 -24.48
C ALA A 150 -7.25 -4.38 -24.80
N ASN A 151 -7.39 -5.71 -24.59
CA ASN A 151 -6.31 -6.70 -24.70
C ASN A 151 -5.12 -6.43 -23.75
N LEU A 152 -5.36 -5.72 -22.66
CA LEU A 152 -4.36 -5.40 -21.63
C LEU A 152 -4.36 -6.42 -20.46
N LEU A 153 -5.32 -7.33 -20.41
CA LEU A 153 -5.34 -8.44 -19.46
C LEU A 153 -4.57 -9.62 -20.05
N ALA A 154 -3.42 -9.97 -19.44
CA ALA A 154 -2.59 -11.09 -19.89
C ALA A 154 -3.06 -12.45 -19.33
N GLY A 155 -3.84 -12.43 -18.24
CA GLY A 155 -4.37 -13.64 -17.61
C GLY A 155 -4.71 -13.42 -16.14
N ARG A 156 -5.18 -14.49 -15.51
CA ARG A 156 -5.45 -14.53 -14.05
C ARG A 156 -5.13 -15.90 -13.48
N GLU A 157 -4.71 -15.90 -12.23
CA GLU A 157 -4.41 -17.11 -11.47
C GLU A 157 -5.17 -17.11 -10.14
N LYS A 158 -5.61 -18.29 -9.68
CA LYS A 158 -6.24 -18.40 -8.35
C LYS A 158 -5.20 -18.12 -7.27
N HIS A 159 -5.58 -17.28 -6.32
CA HIS A 159 -4.72 -16.91 -5.21
C HIS A 159 -5.54 -16.78 -3.93
N LYS A 160 -4.96 -17.19 -2.81
CA LYS A 160 -5.52 -16.92 -1.49
C LYS A 160 -4.87 -15.66 -0.95
N LEU A 161 -5.66 -14.75 -0.45
CA LEU A 161 -5.15 -13.55 0.19
C LEU A 161 -5.89 -13.27 1.49
N ALA A 162 -5.19 -12.67 2.43
CA ALA A 162 -5.78 -12.18 3.67
C ALA A 162 -6.38 -10.80 3.42
N ILE A 163 -7.69 -10.68 3.58
CA ILE A 163 -8.41 -9.41 3.41
C ILE A 163 -8.62 -8.79 4.78
N PRO A 164 -8.15 -7.54 5.01
CA PRO A 164 -8.37 -6.85 6.26
C PRO A 164 -9.84 -6.42 6.39
N ARG A 165 -10.46 -6.77 7.49
CA ARG A 165 -11.84 -6.40 7.82
C ARG A 165 -11.92 -5.73 9.18
N GLY A 166 -12.83 -4.78 9.31
CA GLY A 166 -13.15 -4.20 10.62
C GLY A 166 -13.84 -5.22 11.51
N GLU A 167 -13.27 -5.54 12.67
CA GLU A 167 -13.77 -6.54 13.61
C GLU A 167 -15.26 -6.35 13.97
N ARG A 168 -15.69 -5.10 14.10
CA ARG A 168 -17.08 -4.78 14.50
C ARG A 168 -18.09 -4.78 13.38
N THR A 169 -17.65 -4.51 12.14
CA THR A 169 -18.56 -4.29 11.01
C THR A 169 -18.48 -5.39 9.96
N GLY A 170 -17.37 -6.15 9.93
CA GLY A 170 -17.07 -7.10 8.86
C GLY A 170 -16.75 -6.46 7.50
N GLU A 171 -16.75 -5.12 7.41
CA GLU A 171 -16.47 -4.40 6.17
C GLU A 171 -14.99 -4.49 5.80
N ILE A 172 -14.72 -4.57 4.50
CA ILE A 172 -13.35 -4.54 3.98
C ILE A 172 -12.73 -3.16 4.26
N LEU A 173 -11.51 -3.17 4.78
CA LEU A 173 -10.76 -1.95 5.06
C LEU A 173 -9.86 -1.60 3.88
N GLU A 174 -9.94 -0.34 3.47
CA GLU A 174 -9.10 0.22 2.43
C GLU A 174 -8.10 1.21 3.06
N PRO A 175 -6.79 1.08 2.75
CA PRO A 175 -5.81 2.09 3.15
C PRO A 175 -6.21 3.46 2.58
N TYR A 176 -6.26 4.46 3.44
CA TYR A 176 -6.64 5.81 3.11
C TYR A 176 -5.71 6.81 3.78
N LEU A 177 -5.04 7.64 2.98
CA LEU A 177 -4.16 8.68 3.50
C LEU A 177 -4.97 9.78 4.17
N THR A 178 -4.66 10.03 5.44
CA THR A 178 -5.27 11.10 6.22
C THR A 178 -4.25 11.69 7.18
N GLU A 179 -4.38 12.98 7.48
CA GLU A 179 -3.56 13.61 8.52
C GLU A 179 -3.99 13.09 9.88
N GLN A 180 -3.02 12.66 10.67
CA GLN A 180 -3.20 12.17 12.03
C GLN A 180 -2.27 12.95 12.97
N TRP A 181 -2.70 13.10 14.22
CA TRP A 181 -1.86 13.63 15.27
C TRP A 181 -0.93 12.54 15.76
N TYR A 182 0.38 12.81 15.69
CA TYR A 182 1.41 11.97 16.26
C TYR A 182 2.17 12.72 17.33
N LEU A 183 2.46 12.02 18.45
CA LEU A 183 3.32 12.53 19.49
C LEU A 183 4.71 11.90 19.31
N LYS A 184 5.74 12.72 19.08
CA LYS A 184 7.12 12.25 19.00
C LYS A 184 7.60 11.76 20.37
N THR A 185 7.30 10.50 20.68
CA THR A 185 7.51 9.89 21.99
C THR A 185 8.95 9.52 22.27
N LYS A 186 9.76 9.27 21.23
CA LYS A 186 11.12 8.76 21.38
C LYS A 186 12.03 9.59 22.27
N ASN A 187 12.01 10.91 22.13
CA ASN A 187 12.81 11.80 22.97
C ASN A 187 12.30 11.80 24.43
N LEU A 188 10.98 11.81 24.62
CA LEU A 188 10.36 11.76 25.94
C LEU A 188 10.68 10.45 26.66
N ALA A 189 10.61 9.32 25.96
CA ALA A 189 10.97 8.01 26.49
C ALA A 189 12.44 7.91 26.87
N GLN A 190 13.34 8.52 26.09
CA GLN A 190 14.78 8.57 26.43
C GLN A 190 15.03 9.39 27.69
N GLU A 191 14.38 10.55 27.84
CA GLU A 191 14.51 11.36 29.05
C GLU A 191 13.94 10.66 30.28
N ALA A 192 12.74 10.10 30.18
CA ALA A 192 12.13 9.30 31.24
C ALA A 192 13.03 8.14 31.68
N SER A 193 13.60 7.42 30.70
CA SER A 193 14.55 6.32 30.96
C SER A 193 15.81 6.79 31.68
N LYS A 194 16.34 7.97 31.35
CA LYS A 194 17.50 8.57 32.07
C LYS A 194 17.17 8.89 33.53
N LEU A 195 15.98 9.40 33.83
CA LEU A 195 15.57 9.71 35.17
C LEU A 195 15.50 8.47 36.06
N VAL A 196 15.01 7.34 35.51
CA VAL A 196 14.97 6.08 36.24
C VAL A 196 16.39 5.51 36.44
N ARG A 197 17.22 5.48 35.38
CA ARG A 197 18.61 4.98 35.49
C ARG A 197 19.45 5.78 36.49
N ASN A 198 19.22 7.07 36.59
CA ASN A 198 19.94 7.95 37.49
C ASN A 198 19.36 7.96 38.93
N GLY A 199 18.35 7.13 39.21
CA GLY A 199 17.72 7.01 40.52
C GLY A 199 16.88 8.21 40.96
N LYS A 200 16.62 9.19 40.05
CA LYS A 200 15.73 10.32 40.30
C LYS A 200 14.26 9.91 40.38
N VAL A 201 13.90 8.84 39.66
CA VAL A 201 12.61 8.17 39.74
C VAL A 201 12.87 6.71 40.06
N GLN A 202 12.14 6.16 41.01
CA GLN A 202 12.32 4.78 41.48
C GLN A 202 10.99 4.04 41.46
N PHE A 203 11.02 2.78 41.03
CA PHE A 203 9.86 1.90 41.07
C PHE A 203 9.79 1.15 42.39
N VAL A 204 8.60 1.11 42.97
CA VAL A 204 8.32 0.32 44.18
C VAL A 204 7.12 -0.57 43.91
N PRO A 205 7.31 -1.89 43.79
CA PRO A 205 8.57 -2.64 43.88
C PRO A 205 9.45 -2.52 42.64
N LYS A 206 10.74 -2.73 42.79
CA LYS A 206 11.77 -2.50 41.78
C LYS A 206 11.65 -3.40 40.52
N ASN A 207 10.99 -4.54 40.65
CA ASN A 207 10.81 -5.48 39.54
C ASN A 207 10.07 -4.85 38.32
N TRP A 208 9.31 -3.78 38.51
CA TRP A 208 8.64 -3.07 37.41
C TRP A 208 9.58 -2.24 36.53
N GLU A 209 10.80 -1.97 36.94
CA GLU A 209 11.78 -1.26 36.10
C GLU A 209 12.04 -1.96 34.79
N LYS A 210 12.09 -3.32 34.79
CA LYS A 210 12.30 -4.10 33.57
C LYS A 210 11.16 -3.88 32.55
N THR A 211 9.93 -3.93 33.02
CA THR A 211 8.74 -3.70 32.17
C THR A 211 8.74 -2.28 31.62
N PHE A 212 9.06 -1.29 32.48
CA PHE A 212 9.16 0.10 32.06
C PHE A 212 10.22 0.30 30.97
N PHE A 213 11.43 -0.25 31.12
CA PHE A 213 12.48 -0.07 30.13
C PHE A 213 12.17 -0.79 28.81
N ASN A 214 11.53 -1.95 28.85
CA ASN A 214 11.07 -2.62 27.63
C ASN A 214 10.04 -1.76 26.90
N TRP A 215 9.04 -1.23 27.61
CA TRP A 215 8.05 -0.33 27.04
C TRP A 215 8.68 0.92 26.42
N MET A 216 9.58 1.60 27.15
CA MET A 216 10.25 2.81 26.66
C MET A 216 11.18 2.56 25.48
N LYS A 217 11.69 1.34 25.33
CA LYS A 217 12.53 0.95 24.20
C LYS A 217 11.72 0.75 22.91
N ASP A 218 10.54 0.17 23.05
CA ASP A 218 9.70 -0.27 21.92
C ASP A 218 8.54 0.71 21.65
N ILE A 219 8.52 1.86 22.33
CA ILE A 219 7.47 2.88 22.14
C ILE A 219 7.61 3.55 20.76
N GLU A 220 6.50 3.60 20.07
CA GLU A 220 6.38 4.24 18.75
C GLU A 220 5.68 5.60 18.84
N ASP A 221 5.90 6.43 17.81
CA ASP A 221 5.29 7.77 17.70
C ASP A 221 3.81 7.71 17.36
#